data_b839fc2aee5fd7a22d3895315b0272fb
#
_entry.id   b839fc2aee5fd7a22d3895315b0272fb
#
_cell.length_a   1.000
_cell.length_b   1.000
_cell.length_c   1.000
_cell.angle_alpha   90.00
_cell.angle_beta   90.00
_cell.angle_gamma   90.00
#
_symmetry.space_group_name_H-M   'P 1'
#
loop_
_entity.id
_entity.type
_entity.pdbx_description
1 polymer ?
#
loop_
_entity_poly.entity_id
_entity_poly.type
_entity_poly.pdbx_seq_one_letter_code
_entity_poly.pdbx_strand_id
1 'polypeptide(L)'
;MTSLTMGFSGPAVCRVTGVTYRQLDYWARTGLVTPSVSPAQGSGSKRVYSYADVVEVKVVKSLLDAGVSLPRARQAVNCLREQLGV
;
A
#
# COMPACT_ATOMS: atom_id res chain seq x y z
N MET A 1 -0.02 -9.64 22.64
CA MET A 1 -0.06 -9.17 22.33
C MET A 1 -0.37 -8.47 21.53
N THR A 2 -0.79 -7.93 21.34
CA THR A 2 -1.19 -7.11 20.70
C THR A 2 -0.52 -6.51 19.64
N SER A 3 0.56 -6.74 19.37
CA SER A 3 1.29 -6.16 18.31
C SER A 3 0.76 -6.53 16.96
N LEU A 4 -0.12 -7.46 16.91
CA LEU A 4 -0.73 -7.86 15.65
C LEU A 4 -1.51 -6.76 15.01
N THR A 5 -1.94 -5.80 15.82
CA THR A 5 -2.72 -4.72 15.26
C THR A 5 -1.89 -3.54 14.90
N MET A 6 -0.58 -3.65 15.04
CA MET A 6 0.23 -2.55 14.68
C MET A 6 0.13 -2.23 13.23
N GLY A 7 0.07 -0.98 12.95
CA GLY A 7 0.09 -0.52 11.60
C GLY A 7 1.46 0.04 11.24
N PHE A 8 1.59 0.40 9.98
CA PHE A 8 2.82 1.00 9.47
C PHE A 8 2.50 2.40 9.01
N SER A 9 3.29 3.37 9.44
CA SER A 9 3.13 4.73 8.93
C SER A 9 3.58 4.81 7.49
N GLY A 10 3.18 5.87 6.81
CA GLY A 10 3.63 6.08 5.44
C GLY A 10 5.15 6.02 5.30
N PRO A 11 5.90 6.80 6.10
CA PRO A 11 7.35 6.72 6.01
C PRO A 11 7.91 5.32 6.25
N ALA A 12 7.31 4.57 7.17
CA ALA A 12 7.78 3.22 7.43
C ALA A 12 7.54 2.32 6.23
N VAL A 13 6.39 2.46 5.57
CA VAL A 13 6.10 1.69 4.37
C VAL A 13 7.13 2.01 3.29
N CYS A 14 7.44 3.28 3.11
CA CYS A 14 8.42 3.68 2.11
C CYS A 14 9.78 3.05 2.40
N ARG A 15 10.18 3.01 3.66
CA ARG A 15 11.46 2.44 4.03
C ARG A 15 11.51 0.94 3.76
N VAL A 16 10.44 0.26 4.09
CA VAL A 16 10.40 -1.19 3.94
C VAL A 16 10.31 -1.62 2.49
N THR A 17 9.52 -0.89 1.70
CA THR A 17 9.24 -1.30 0.32
C THR A 17 10.12 -0.64 -0.71
N GLY A 18 10.72 0.49 -0.37
CA GLY A 18 11.55 1.21 -1.33
C GLY A 18 10.78 2.18 -2.22
N VAL A 19 9.47 2.32 -2.03
CA VAL A 19 8.72 3.29 -2.83
C VAL A 19 8.97 4.69 -2.27
N THR A 20 8.80 5.69 -3.12
CA THR A 20 8.90 7.06 -2.66
C THR A 20 7.59 7.45 -2.00
N TYR A 21 7.66 8.46 -1.15
CA TYR A 21 6.46 8.93 -0.50
C TYR A 21 5.46 9.47 -1.53
N ARG A 22 5.97 10.09 -2.59
CA ARG A 22 5.12 10.60 -3.65
C ARG A 22 4.35 9.47 -4.32
N GLN A 23 5.02 8.34 -4.60
CA GLN A 23 4.35 7.20 -5.18
C GLN A 23 3.29 6.66 -4.23
N LEU A 24 3.63 6.50 -2.98
CA LEU A 24 2.70 5.96 -2.00
C LEU A 24 1.48 6.85 -1.88
N ASP A 25 1.69 8.17 -1.83
CA ASP A 25 0.60 9.11 -1.74
C ASP A 25 -0.30 9.05 -2.97
N TYR A 26 0.30 8.98 -4.14
CA TYR A 26 -0.48 8.91 -5.36
C TYR A 26 -1.32 7.63 -5.40
N TRP A 27 -0.73 6.52 -4.99
CA TRP A 27 -1.45 5.26 -4.99
C TRP A 27 -2.60 5.26 -3.99
N ALA A 28 -2.42 5.94 -2.87
CA ALA A 28 -3.50 6.06 -1.89
C ALA A 28 -4.65 6.90 -2.45
N ARG A 29 -4.31 8.01 -3.12
CA ARG A 29 -5.34 8.90 -3.64
C ARG A 29 -6.09 8.32 -4.82
N THR A 30 -5.43 7.47 -5.60
CA THR A 30 -6.07 6.87 -6.76
C THR A 30 -6.72 5.54 -6.45
N GLY A 31 -6.61 5.06 -5.21
CA GLY A 31 -7.26 3.83 -4.82
C GLY A 31 -6.51 2.57 -5.21
N LEU A 32 -5.27 2.70 -5.66
CA LEU A 32 -4.50 1.52 -6.02
C LEU A 32 -4.13 0.73 -4.77
N VAL A 33 -3.55 1.40 -3.78
CA VAL A 33 -3.29 0.82 -2.48
C VAL A 33 -3.66 1.86 -1.44
N THR A 34 -4.63 1.56 -0.61
CA THR A 34 -5.09 2.51 0.39
C THR A 34 -4.75 2.01 1.78
N PRO A 35 -4.48 2.92 2.72
CA PRO A 35 -4.18 2.51 4.09
C PRO A 35 -5.45 1.97 4.74
N SER A 36 -5.48 0.70 5.07
CA SER A 36 -6.69 0.07 5.54
C SER A 36 -6.88 0.19 7.05
N VAL A 37 -5.84 0.50 7.79
CA VAL A 37 -5.97 0.66 9.23
C VAL A 37 -6.50 2.03 9.58
N SER A 38 -5.91 3.06 8.98
CA SER A 38 -6.36 4.42 9.24
C SER A 38 -6.16 5.24 7.98
N PRO A 39 -7.24 5.46 7.24
CA PRO A 39 -7.12 6.26 6.02
C PRO A 39 -6.88 7.72 6.35
N ALA A 40 -6.26 8.41 5.42
CA ALA A 40 -6.01 9.81 5.58
C ALA A 40 -7.33 10.57 5.62
N GLN A 41 -7.43 11.50 6.54
CA GLN A 41 -8.58 12.36 6.63
C GLN A 41 -8.11 13.77 6.80
N GLY A 42 -8.50 14.62 5.91
CA GLY A 42 -8.02 15.97 5.93
C GLY A 42 -6.56 16.02 5.54
N SER A 43 -5.93 17.11 5.83
CA SER A 43 -4.55 17.30 5.42
C SER A 43 -3.60 16.72 6.45
N GLY A 44 -2.51 16.16 5.97
CA GLY A 44 -1.44 15.72 6.82
C GLY A 44 -1.81 14.65 7.78
N SER A 45 -2.89 14.00 7.51
CA SER A 45 -3.32 13.02 8.45
C SER A 45 -2.42 11.81 8.44
N LYS A 46 -2.58 11.03 9.45
CA LYS A 46 -1.73 9.89 9.67
C LYS A 46 -2.34 8.70 9.00
N ARG A 47 -1.80 8.35 7.87
CA ARG A 47 -2.18 7.11 7.23
C ARG A 47 -1.50 5.97 7.94
N VAL A 48 -2.26 4.93 8.23
CA VAL A 48 -1.70 3.74 8.84
C VAL A 48 -2.06 2.55 7.97
N TYR A 49 -1.05 1.82 7.55
CA TYR A 49 -1.18 0.70 6.64
C TYR A 49 -1.09 -0.61 7.41
N SER A 50 -1.87 -1.59 6.99
CA SER A 50 -1.78 -2.91 7.56
C SER A 50 -0.61 -3.66 6.94
N TYR A 51 -0.29 -4.82 7.51
CA TYR A 51 0.74 -5.66 6.91
C TYR A 51 0.34 -6.06 5.48
N ALA A 52 -0.93 -6.40 5.29
CA ALA A 52 -1.40 -6.76 3.95
C ALA A 52 -1.22 -5.59 2.97
N ASP A 53 -1.45 -4.37 3.44
CA ASP A 53 -1.24 -3.19 2.60
C ASP A 53 0.23 -3.07 2.20
N VAL A 54 1.13 -3.34 3.12
CA VAL A 54 2.56 -3.27 2.83
C VAL A 54 2.92 -4.29 1.75
N VAL A 55 2.36 -5.48 1.85
CA VAL A 55 2.59 -6.52 0.84
C VAL A 55 2.09 -6.04 -0.52
N GLU A 56 0.92 -5.40 -0.55
CA GLU A 56 0.39 -4.87 -1.81
C GLU A 56 1.31 -3.82 -2.41
N VAL A 57 1.83 -2.93 -1.56
CA VAL A 57 2.76 -1.91 -2.03
C VAL A 57 3.99 -2.55 -2.65
N LYS A 58 4.52 -3.56 -1.98
CA LYS A 58 5.70 -4.25 -2.45
C LYS A 58 5.44 -4.93 -3.80
N VAL A 59 4.28 -5.56 -3.94
CA VAL A 59 3.91 -6.21 -5.18
C VAL A 59 3.82 -5.18 -6.31
N VAL A 60 3.13 -4.07 -6.06
CA VAL A 60 2.99 -3.04 -7.08
C VAL A 60 4.35 -2.51 -7.50
N LYS A 61 5.21 -2.22 -6.52
CA LYS A 61 6.53 -1.71 -6.84
C LYS A 61 7.30 -2.70 -7.70
N SER A 62 7.27 -3.97 -7.33
CA SER A 62 7.99 -5.00 -8.08
C SER A 62 7.49 -5.08 -9.52
N LEU A 63 6.17 -5.01 -9.70
CA LEU A 63 5.60 -5.09 -11.03
C LEU A 63 5.98 -3.89 -11.88
N LEU A 64 5.91 -2.70 -11.29
CA LEU A 64 6.26 -1.50 -12.03
C LEU A 64 7.74 -1.49 -12.38
N ASP A 65 8.59 -1.93 -11.47
CA ASP A 65 10.03 -2.02 -11.75
C ASP A 65 10.30 -3.00 -12.88
N ALA A 66 9.46 -4.01 -13.03
CA ALA A 66 9.61 -4.98 -14.10
C ALA A 66 8.98 -4.54 -15.41
N GLY A 67 8.42 -3.33 -15.45
CA GLY A 67 7.85 -2.80 -16.68
C GLY A 67 6.37 -3.08 -16.87
N VAL A 68 5.71 -3.59 -15.84
CA VAL A 68 4.27 -3.86 -15.94
C VAL A 68 3.52 -2.54 -15.83
N SER A 69 2.46 -2.38 -16.62
CA SER A 69 1.68 -1.15 -16.62
C SER A 69 0.85 -1.03 -15.34
N LEU A 70 0.48 0.21 -15.01
CA LEU A 70 -0.36 0.43 -13.84
C LEU A 70 -1.69 -0.32 -13.90
N PRO A 71 -2.41 -0.35 -15.03
CA PRO A 71 -3.65 -1.12 -15.07
C PRO A 71 -3.45 -2.59 -14.75
N ARG A 72 -2.36 -3.17 -15.24
CA ARG A 72 -2.07 -4.57 -14.93
C ARG A 72 -1.68 -4.75 -13.47
N ALA A 73 -0.93 -3.81 -12.93
CA ALA A 73 -0.58 -3.86 -11.52
C ALA A 73 -1.83 -3.78 -10.66
N ARG A 74 -2.81 -2.96 -11.06
CA ARG A 74 -4.06 -2.86 -10.33
C ARG A 74 -4.81 -4.19 -10.33
N GLN A 75 -4.82 -4.88 -11.47
CA GLN A 75 -5.46 -6.18 -11.55
C GLN A 75 -4.77 -7.17 -10.62
N ALA A 76 -3.45 -7.13 -10.57
CA ALA A 76 -2.71 -8.03 -9.71
C ALA A 76 -3.03 -7.78 -8.24
N VAL A 77 -3.13 -6.52 -7.85
CA VAL A 77 -3.47 -6.19 -6.46
C VAL A 77 -4.87 -6.68 -6.12
N ASN A 78 -5.82 -6.50 -7.02
CA ASN A 78 -7.18 -6.95 -6.76
C ASN A 78 -7.22 -8.47 -6.60
N CYS A 79 -6.47 -9.18 -7.42
CA CYS A 79 -6.40 -10.62 -7.32
C CYS A 79 -5.78 -11.04 -5.98
N LEU A 80 -4.73 -10.33 -5.57
CA LEU A 80 -4.07 -10.62 -4.31
C LEU A 80 -5.01 -10.41 -3.14
N ARG A 81 -5.81 -9.35 -3.18
CA ARG A 81 -6.76 -9.09 -2.11
C ARG A 81 -7.77 -10.22 -1.99
N GLU A 82 -8.24 -10.72 -3.11
CA GLU A 82 -9.18 -11.82 -3.08
C GLU A 82 -8.56 -13.06 -2.44
N GLN A 83 -7.32 -13.33 -2.76
CA GLN A 83 -6.65 -14.51 -2.22
C GLN A 83 -6.34 -14.36 -0.75
N LEU A 84 -6.03 -13.14 -0.32
CA LEU A 84 -5.73 -12.91 1.09
C LEU A 84 -6.98 -12.70 1.93
N GLY A 85 -8.14 -12.55 1.31
CA GLY A 85 -9.37 -12.34 2.05
C GLY A 85 -9.50 -10.94 2.61
N VAL A 86 -8.89 -9.97 2.00
CA VAL A 86 -8.97 -8.59 2.51
C VAL A 86 -9.72 -7.69 1.56
#